data_f194e9c8b2a74e0dfbd5d24acb499ee7
#
_entry.id   f194e9c8b2a74e0dfbd5d24acb499ee7
#
_cell.length_a   1.000
_cell.length_b   1.000
_cell.length_c   1.000
_cell.angle_alpha   90.00
_cell.angle_beta   90.00
_cell.angle_gamma   90.00
#
_symmetry.space_group_name_H-M   'P 1'
#
loop_
_entity.id
_entity.type
_entity.pdbx_description
1 polymer ?
#
loop_
_entity_poly.entity_id
_entity_poly.type
_entity_poly.pdbx_seq_one_letter_code
_entity_poly.pdbx_strand_id
1 'polypeptide(L)'
;MPKLQTGATRVKGQSKMKSGLRSPIVGLVVALTSILLSALTAYAASEAAPNTLATSDSFSSIGEVDKRSAALFSELGKVLTNPRCMNCHPAGDRPRQGDSRRLHQPPVERGADGSGLAAMRCSICHRSANFEPGRMPGNPAWQLAPREMAWEGKTLGEICAQIKDPKSNGGRSLEDLVQHIGTDALVGWAWAPGSGRQPAPGTQKDAGALVEAWVKTGAACPK
;
A
#
# COMPACT_ATOMS: atom_id res chain seq x y z
N MET A 1 65.94 11.31 -42.52
CA MET A 1 67.06 12.24 -42.20
C MET A 1 66.56 13.68 -42.27
N PRO A 2 66.84 14.62 -41.44
CA PRO A 2 67.92 14.61 -40.41
C PRO A 2 67.44 14.82 -38.96
N LYS A 3 68.35 14.52 -38.06
CA LYS A 3 68.37 14.80 -36.62
C LYS A 3 68.56 16.28 -36.35
N LEU A 4 67.99 16.78 -35.24
CA LEU A 4 68.71 17.82 -34.46
C LEU A 4 68.41 17.64 -32.95
N GLN A 5 69.51 17.61 -32.21
CA GLN A 5 69.65 17.54 -30.76
C GLN A 5 69.66 18.94 -30.16
N THR A 6 69.59 18.91 -28.82
CA THR A 6 70.06 19.86 -27.79
C THR A 6 68.96 20.67 -27.15
N GLY A 7 68.87 20.89 -25.89
CA GLY A 7 69.87 20.87 -24.82
C GLY A 7 69.19 21.08 -23.47
N ALA A 8 69.80 20.51 -22.48
CA ALA A 8 69.35 20.59 -21.08
C ALA A 8 69.71 21.96 -20.46
N THR A 9 68.75 22.48 -19.68
CA THR A 9 69.13 23.48 -18.67
C THR A 9 68.44 23.17 -17.35
N ARG A 10 69.30 22.82 -16.40
CA ARG A 10 68.93 22.49 -14.99
C ARG A 10 68.89 23.80 -14.20
N VAL A 11 67.73 24.18 -13.66
CA VAL A 11 67.70 25.26 -12.67
C VAL A 11 67.30 24.66 -11.32
N LYS A 12 68.24 24.66 -10.40
CA LYS A 12 68.04 24.44 -8.94
C LYS A 12 67.37 25.68 -8.36
N GLY A 13 66.20 25.55 -7.85
CA GLY A 13 65.54 26.54 -6.99
C GLY A 13 65.03 25.86 -5.75
N GLN A 14 65.75 25.89 -4.66
CA GLN A 14 65.26 25.55 -3.33
C GLN A 14 64.32 26.66 -2.87
N SER A 15 63.02 26.39 -2.73
CA SER A 15 62.13 27.29 -2.05
C SER A 15 61.73 26.71 -0.69
N LYS A 16 62.13 27.47 0.36
CA LYS A 16 61.74 27.20 1.76
C LYS A 16 60.23 27.17 1.92
N MET A 17 59.72 26.05 2.36
CA MET A 17 58.32 25.92 2.77
C MET A 17 58.06 26.72 4.04
N LYS A 18 57.38 27.84 3.93
CA LYS A 18 56.83 28.57 5.08
C LYS A 18 55.65 27.80 5.59
N SER A 19 55.66 27.45 6.87
CA SER A 19 54.53 26.88 7.60
C SER A 19 53.35 27.87 7.55
N GLY A 20 52.38 27.58 6.67
CA GLY A 20 51.15 28.36 6.56
C GLY A 20 50.27 28.11 7.77
N LEU A 21 49.92 29.21 8.42
CA LEU A 21 48.93 29.29 9.49
C LEU A 21 47.60 28.62 9.01
N ARG A 22 47.23 27.52 9.62
CA ARG A 22 45.94 26.88 9.32
C ARG A 22 44.82 27.81 9.79
N SER A 23 44.11 28.41 8.86
CA SER A 23 42.99 29.30 9.12
C SER A 23 41.86 28.51 9.84
N PRO A 24 41.36 28.99 10.97
CA PRO A 24 40.26 28.32 11.70
C PRO A 24 38.98 28.25 10.87
N ILE A 25 38.85 29.05 9.83
CA ILE A 25 37.71 29.08 8.92
C ILE A 25 37.57 27.77 8.11
N VAL A 26 38.71 27.16 7.69
CA VAL A 26 38.70 25.90 6.93
C VAL A 26 38.19 24.73 7.79
N GLY A 27 38.52 24.71 9.07
CA GLY A 27 38.03 23.69 10.00
C GLY A 27 36.53 23.78 10.24
N LEU A 28 35.97 24.98 10.31
CA LEU A 28 34.55 25.21 10.54
C LEU A 28 33.70 24.81 9.31
N VAL A 29 34.17 25.09 8.10
CA VAL A 29 33.46 24.74 6.87
C VAL A 29 33.38 23.21 6.69
N VAL A 30 34.47 22.49 6.99
CA VAL A 30 34.50 21.02 6.90
C VAL A 30 33.56 20.38 7.96
N ALA A 31 33.50 20.94 9.17
CA ALA A 31 32.59 20.44 10.22
C ALA A 31 31.11 20.66 9.86
N LEU A 32 30.76 21.83 9.31
CA LEU A 32 29.39 22.14 8.89
C LEU A 32 28.95 21.29 7.71
N THR A 33 29.81 21.01 6.74
CA THR A 33 29.45 20.13 5.61
C THR A 33 29.26 18.67 6.04
N SER A 34 30.04 18.20 7.02
CA SER A 34 29.89 16.85 7.57
C SER A 34 28.58 16.68 8.33
N ILE A 35 28.12 17.69 9.07
CA ILE A 35 26.83 17.66 9.80
C ILE A 35 25.66 17.70 8.81
N LEU A 36 25.73 18.51 7.76
CA LEU A 36 24.69 18.57 6.71
C LEU A 36 24.60 17.26 5.93
N LEU A 37 25.70 16.61 5.62
CA LEU A 37 25.71 15.34 4.92
C LEU A 37 25.12 14.21 5.78
N SER A 38 25.38 14.21 7.08
CA SER A 38 24.80 13.25 8.03
C SER A 38 23.29 13.46 8.22
N ALA A 39 22.81 14.70 8.18
CA ALA A 39 21.37 15.00 8.25
C ALA A 39 20.62 14.58 6.98
N LEU A 40 21.23 14.70 5.80
CA LEU A 40 20.63 14.24 4.55
C LEU A 40 20.52 12.71 4.47
N THR A 41 21.50 11.96 5.02
CA THR A 41 21.41 10.49 5.05
C THR A 41 20.36 9.98 6.04
N ALA A 42 20.09 10.70 7.13
CA ALA A 42 19.03 10.35 8.07
C ALA A 42 17.61 10.61 7.49
N TYR A 43 17.46 11.54 6.56
CA TYR A 43 16.15 11.83 5.93
C TYR A 43 15.77 10.82 4.82
N ALA A 44 16.74 10.06 4.30
CA ALA A 44 16.51 9.06 3.25
C ALA A 44 16.01 7.69 3.77
N ALA A 45 15.94 7.50 5.07
CA ALA A 45 15.59 6.22 5.70
C ALA A 45 14.18 6.18 6.32
N SER A 46 13.23 6.95 5.78
CA SER A 46 11.82 6.62 5.95
C SER A 46 11.44 5.59 4.90
N GLU A 47 11.97 4.37 5.01
CA GLU A 47 11.46 3.25 4.26
C GLU A 47 9.98 3.09 4.62
N ALA A 48 9.11 3.25 3.60
CA ALA A 48 7.72 2.87 3.74
C ALA A 48 7.69 1.45 4.32
N ALA A 49 6.92 1.25 5.40
CA ALA A 49 6.75 -0.07 6.01
C ALA A 49 6.50 -1.09 4.90
N PRO A 50 7.13 -2.27 4.93
CA PRO A 50 7.04 -3.22 3.85
C PRO A 50 5.56 -3.50 3.54
N ASN A 51 5.18 -3.37 2.26
CA ASN A 51 3.80 -3.61 1.78
C ASN A 51 3.50 -5.13 1.79
N THR A 52 3.75 -5.76 2.94
CA THR A 52 3.67 -7.20 3.16
C THR A 52 2.71 -7.53 4.29
N LEU A 53 2.20 -8.75 4.27
CA LEU A 53 1.43 -9.34 5.36
C LEU A 53 2.29 -10.34 6.13
N ALA A 54 2.14 -10.38 7.44
CA ALA A 54 2.64 -11.48 8.25
C ALA A 54 1.88 -12.75 7.89
N THR A 55 2.56 -13.89 7.87
CA THR A 55 1.93 -15.19 7.63
C THR A 55 1.02 -15.56 8.81
N SER A 56 -0.02 -16.36 8.57
CA SER A 56 -0.89 -16.86 9.64
C SER A 56 -0.13 -17.58 10.75
N ASP A 57 0.93 -18.30 10.40
CA ASP A 57 1.77 -19.04 11.35
C ASP A 57 2.54 -18.14 12.33
N SER A 58 2.80 -16.89 11.95
CA SER A 58 3.44 -15.90 12.82
C SER A 58 2.67 -15.64 14.12
N PHE A 59 1.38 -15.96 14.15
CA PHE A 59 0.50 -15.78 15.30
C PHE A 59 0.36 -17.02 16.19
N SER A 60 0.98 -18.14 15.82
CA SER A 60 0.87 -19.42 16.53
C SER A 60 1.35 -19.38 17.98
N SER A 61 2.31 -18.51 18.28
CA SER A 61 2.85 -18.30 19.64
C SER A 61 1.88 -17.59 20.60
N ILE A 62 0.78 -16.99 20.11
CA ILE A 62 -0.24 -16.39 20.96
C ILE A 62 -1.11 -17.51 21.53
N GLY A 63 -0.93 -17.81 22.82
CA GLY A 63 -1.56 -18.97 23.47
C GLY A 63 -3.08 -18.86 23.59
N GLU A 64 -3.60 -17.67 23.92
CA GLU A 64 -5.04 -17.43 24.04
C GLU A 64 -5.69 -17.34 22.66
N VAL A 65 -6.64 -18.25 22.39
CA VAL A 65 -7.26 -18.41 21.06
C VAL A 65 -7.94 -17.12 20.57
N ASP A 66 -8.72 -16.45 21.43
CA ASP A 66 -9.42 -15.22 21.06
C ASP A 66 -8.45 -14.07 20.77
N LYS A 67 -7.36 -13.95 21.54
CA LYS A 67 -6.33 -12.94 21.29
C LYS A 67 -5.60 -13.24 19.98
N ARG A 68 -5.31 -14.50 19.70
CA ARG A 68 -4.72 -14.92 18.44
C ARG A 68 -5.64 -14.62 17.26
N SER A 69 -6.93 -14.94 17.38
CA SER A 69 -7.94 -14.65 16.38
C SER A 69 -8.04 -13.14 16.10
N ALA A 70 -8.15 -12.32 17.14
CA ALA A 70 -8.19 -10.87 17.00
C ALA A 70 -6.89 -10.29 16.38
N ALA A 71 -5.72 -10.88 16.69
CA ALA A 71 -4.44 -10.47 16.10
C ALA A 71 -4.36 -10.82 14.60
N LEU A 72 -4.87 -11.98 14.17
CA LEU A 72 -4.99 -12.35 12.77
C LEU A 72 -5.88 -11.35 12.01
N PHE A 73 -7.03 -10.98 12.58
CA PHE A 73 -7.90 -9.97 11.97
C PHE A 73 -7.25 -8.58 11.95
N SER A 74 -6.47 -8.24 12.97
CA SER A 74 -5.73 -6.97 12.98
C SER A 74 -4.69 -6.90 11.87
N GLU A 75 -4.03 -7.99 11.56
CA GLU A 75 -3.12 -8.08 10.42
C GLU A 75 -3.88 -7.94 9.09
N LEU A 76 -5.00 -8.65 8.93
CA LEU A 76 -5.90 -8.51 7.78
C LEU A 76 -6.39 -7.07 7.63
N GLY A 77 -6.51 -6.31 8.73
CA GLY A 77 -6.87 -4.89 8.75
C GLY A 77 -6.02 -4.03 7.83
N LYS A 78 -4.76 -4.37 7.60
CA LYS A 78 -3.89 -3.66 6.64
C LYS A 78 -4.47 -3.71 5.21
N VAL A 79 -5.13 -4.81 4.85
CA VAL A 79 -5.83 -4.98 3.57
C VAL A 79 -7.19 -4.27 3.61
N LEU A 80 -8.00 -4.54 4.61
CA LEU A 80 -9.37 -4.02 4.68
C LEU A 80 -9.44 -2.50 4.73
N THR A 81 -8.46 -1.85 5.37
CA THR A 81 -8.36 -0.38 5.43
C THR A 81 -7.56 0.23 4.27
N ASN A 82 -7.01 -0.60 3.37
CA ASN A 82 -6.31 -0.12 2.19
C ASN A 82 -7.27 0.58 1.22
N PRO A 83 -6.84 1.63 0.50
CA PRO A 83 -7.66 2.28 -0.52
C PRO A 83 -8.30 1.33 -1.54
N ARG A 84 -7.65 0.20 -1.86
CA ARG A 84 -8.20 -0.80 -2.81
C ARG A 84 -9.52 -1.41 -2.33
N CYS A 85 -9.67 -1.63 -1.02
CA CYS A 85 -10.90 -2.13 -0.42
C CYS A 85 -11.85 -0.97 -0.08
N MET A 86 -11.34 0.06 0.60
CA MET A 86 -12.13 1.19 1.09
C MET A 86 -12.85 1.97 -0.03
N ASN A 87 -12.29 2.02 -1.24
CA ASN A 87 -12.90 2.72 -2.38
C ASN A 87 -14.25 2.09 -2.80
N CYS A 88 -14.39 0.77 -2.61
CA CYS A 88 -15.62 0.02 -2.92
C CYS A 88 -16.55 -0.11 -1.71
N HIS A 89 -16.10 0.27 -0.50
CA HIS A 89 -16.86 0.22 0.75
C HIS A 89 -17.13 1.64 1.33
N PRO A 90 -17.61 2.61 0.52
CA PRO A 90 -17.86 3.98 0.98
C PRO A 90 -19.06 4.06 1.92
N ALA A 91 -19.09 5.08 2.79
CA ALA A 91 -20.23 5.34 3.68
C ALA A 91 -21.51 5.75 2.92
N GLY A 92 -21.37 6.38 1.75
CA GLY A 92 -22.49 6.84 0.92
C GLY A 92 -22.61 6.09 -0.40
N ASP A 93 -23.40 6.66 -1.32
CA ASP A 93 -23.64 6.06 -2.64
C ASP A 93 -22.57 6.35 -3.68
N ARG A 94 -21.72 7.32 -3.42
CA ARG A 94 -20.61 7.65 -4.34
C ARG A 94 -19.39 6.80 -4.03
N PRO A 95 -18.87 6.04 -4.99
CA PRO A 95 -17.60 5.33 -4.83
C PRO A 95 -16.45 6.31 -4.57
N ARG A 96 -15.38 5.79 -3.98
CA ARG A 96 -14.10 6.48 -3.89
C ARG A 96 -13.16 6.00 -4.98
N GLN A 97 -12.11 6.76 -5.28
CA GLN A 97 -11.11 6.37 -6.28
C GLN A 97 -9.70 6.84 -5.90
N GLY A 98 -8.71 6.10 -6.43
CA GLY A 98 -7.28 6.38 -6.25
C GLY A 98 -6.78 6.09 -4.85
N ASP A 99 -5.49 6.31 -4.63
CA ASP A 99 -4.84 6.03 -3.35
C ASP A 99 -5.24 7.04 -2.26
N SER A 100 -5.63 8.25 -2.65
CA SER A 100 -6.15 9.29 -1.76
C SER A 100 -7.64 9.16 -1.43
N ARG A 101 -8.34 8.13 -1.93
CA ARG A 101 -9.76 7.87 -1.71
C ARG A 101 -10.69 9.08 -2.01
N ARG A 102 -10.34 9.87 -3.01
CA ARG A 102 -11.17 11.00 -3.43
C ARG A 102 -12.51 10.51 -3.99
N LEU A 103 -13.52 11.39 -4.04
CA LEU A 103 -14.78 11.07 -4.68
C LEU A 103 -14.56 10.70 -6.15
N HIS A 104 -15.29 9.70 -6.62
CA HIS A 104 -15.23 9.22 -8.00
C HIS A 104 -15.57 10.36 -9.00
N GLN A 105 -14.77 10.45 -10.06
CA GLN A 105 -15.01 11.33 -11.18
C GLN A 105 -15.00 10.51 -12.48
N PRO A 106 -16.02 10.66 -13.32
CA PRO A 106 -17.20 11.54 -13.20
C PRO A 106 -18.08 11.15 -11.98
N PRO A 107 -19.01 12.02 -11.54
CA PRO A 107 -19.95 11.69 -10.48
C PRO A 107 -20.81 10.49 -10.90
N VAL A 108 -20.77 9.42 -10.14
CA VAL A 108 -21.57 8.21 -10.31
C VAL A 108 -22.09 7.77 -8.96
N GLU A 109 -23.18 7.02 -8.94
CA GLU A 109 -23.79 6.53 -7.72
C GLU A 109 -23.96 5.02 -7.77
N ARG A 110 -24.09 4.40 -6.60
CA ARG A 110 -24.19 2.95 -6.36
C ARG A 110 -25.28 2.28 -7.22
N GLY A 111 -26.47 2.90 -7.34
CA GLY A 111 -27.65 2.23 -7.84
C GLY A 111 -28.19 1.14 -6.90
N ALA A 112 -29.27 0.50 -7.28
CA ALA A 112 -29.95 -0.49 -6.44
C ALA A 112 -29.14 -1.79 -6.23
N ASP A 113 -28.32 -2.17 -7.22
CA ASP A 113 -27.56 -3.41 -7.25
C ASP A 113 -26.04 -3.23 -7.06
N GLY A 114 -25.60 -2.03 -6.69
CA GLY A 114 -24.18 -1.71 -6.56
C GLY A 114 -23.45 -1.43 -7.87
N SER A 115 -24.09 -1.66 -9.03
CA SER A 115 -23.45 -1.60 -10.35
C SER A 115 -23.70 -0.28 -11.09
N GLY A 116 -24.14 0.76 -10.39
CA GLY A 116 -24.43 2.07 -10.93
C GLY A 116 -25.91 2.28 -11.29
N LEU A 117 -26.28 3.56 -11.48
CA LEU A 117 -27.62 3.92 -11.96
C LEU A 117 -27.82 3.44 -13.41
N ALA A 118 -29.08 3.23 -13.83
CA ALA A 118 -29.40 2.76 -15.17
C ALA A 118 -28.77 3.59 -16.28
N ALA A 119 -28.74 4.92 -16.11
CA ALA A 119 -28.13 5.85 -17.08
C ALA A 119 -26.59 5.95 -16.99
N MET A 120 -25.97 5.40 -15.94
CA MET A 120 -24.53 5.49 -15.70
C MET A 120 -24.03 4.24 -14.98
N ARG A 121 -24.16 3.10 -15.67
CA ARG A 121 -23.65 1.80 -15.16
C ARG A 121 -22.12 1.80 -15.08
N CYS A 122 -21.60 1.16 -14.06
CA CYS A 122 -20.13 1.03 -13.87
C CYS A 122 -19.47 0.38 -15.11
N SER A 123 -20.13 -0.60 -15.72
CA SER A 123 -19.63 -1.33 -16.91
C SER A 123 -19.53 -0.48 -18.18
N ILE A 124 -20.07 0.73 -18.22
CA ILE A 124 -19.89 1.66 -19.36
C ILE A 124 -18.41 2.03 -19.47
N CYS A 125 -17.74 2.27 -18.34
CA CYS A 125 -16.33 2.65 -18.28
C CYS A 125 -15.43 1.49 -17.83
N HIS A 126 -15.85 0.74 -16.80
CA HIS A 126 -15.09 -0.39 -16.25
C HIS A 126 -15.40 -1.66 -17.05
N ARG A 127 -14.51 -2.00 -17.97
CA ARG A 127 -14.62 -3.17 -18.84
C ARG A 127 -14.17 -4.45 -18.12
N SER A 128 -14.07 -5.55 -18.84
CA SER A 128 -13.67 -6.86 -18.30
C SER A 128 -12.23 -6.94 -17.80
N ALA A 129 -11.38 -5.96 -18.17
CA ALA A 129 -9.98 -5.89 -17.76
C ALA A 129 -9.55 -4.42 -17.65
N ASN A 130 -8.42 -4.19 -16.97
CA ASN A 130 -7.80 -2.86 -16.92
C ASN A 130 -7.48 -2.36 -18.34
N PHE A 131 -7.78 -1.11 -18.61
CA PHE A 131 -7.38 -0.41 -19.83
C PHE A 131 -6.25 0.56 -19.49
N GLU A 132 -5.01 0.07 -19.65
CA GLU A 132 -3.81 0.80 -19.20
C GLU A 132 -3.60 2.16 -19.86
N PRO A 133 -3.83 2.34 -21.18
CA PRO A 133 -3.66 3.66 -21.82
C PRO A 133 -4.56 4.73 -21.22
N GLY A 134 -5.78 4.37 -20.83
CA GLY A 134 -6.72 5.29 -20.16
C GLY A 134 -6.65 5.25 -18.64
N ARG A 135 -5.77 4.42 -18.07
CA ARG A 135 -5.67 4.18 -16.62
C ARG A 135 -7.04 3.85 -15.99
N MET A 136 -7.88 3.16 -16.76
CA MET A 136 -9.22 2.76 -16.35
C MET A 136 -9.15 1.36 -15.72
N PRO A 137 -9.56 1.18 -14.46
CA PRO A 137 -9.65 -0.16 -13.88
C PRO A 137 -10.80 -0.95 -14.50
N GLY A 138 -10.68 -2.27 -14.53
CA GLY A 138 -11.71 -3.13 -15.07
C GLY A 138 -11.72 -4.52 -14.44
N ASN A 139 -12.94 -5.06 -14.34
CA ASN A 139 -13.25 -6.43 -13.96
C ASN A 139 -14.68 -6.71 -14.42
N PRO A 140 -15.03 -7.93 -14.89
CA PRO A 140 -16.38 -8.24 -15.37
C PRO A 140 -17.49 -7.97 -14.34
N ALA A 141 -17.18 -8.13 -13.04
CA ALA A 141 -18.11 -7.94 -11.93
C ALA A 141 -17.95 -6.57 -11.22
N TRP A 142 -17.48 -5.53 -11.91
CA TRP A 142 -17.19 -4.23 -11.31
C TRP A 142 -18.43 -3.61 -10.66
N GLN A 143 -18.42 -3.53 -9.34
CA GLN A 143 -19.53 -3.01 -8.54
C GLN A 143 -19.04 -2.54 -7.15
N LEU A 144 -19.89 -1.82 -6.44
CA LEU A 144 -19.69 -1.51 -5.02
C LEU A 144 -20.15 -2.69 -4.15
N ALA A 145 -19.58 -2.79 -2.98
CA ALA A 145 -20.09 -3.65 -1.92
C ALA A 145 -21.52 -3.24 -1.51
N PRO A 146 -22.31 -4.12 -0.88
CA PRO A 146 -23.60 -3.74 -0.31
C PRO A 146 -23.49 -2.50 0.59
N ARG A 147 -24.53 -1.67 0.65
CA ARG A 147 -24.53 -0.46 1.49
C ARG A 147 -24.26 -0.78 2.96
N GLU A 148 -24.76 -1.90 3.42
CA GLU A 148 -24.59 -2.43 4.78
C GLU A 148 -23.13 -2.77 5.09
N MET A 149 -22.29 -2.93 4.05
CA MET A 149 -20.84 -3.17 4.12
C MET A 149 -20.02 -1.88 3.93
N ALA A 150 -20.54 -0.73 4.32
CA ALA A 150 -19.79 0.51 4.39
C ALA A 150 -18.75 0.46 5.52
N TRP A 151 -17.48 0.71 5.19
CA TRP A 151 -16.36 0.67 6.15
C TRP A 151 -15.78 2.05 6.45
N GLU A 152 -16.06 3.02 5.60
CA GLU A 152 -15.57 4.39 5.78
C GLU A 152 -16.04 4.97 7.12
N GLY A 153 -15.09 5.41 7.94
CA GLY A 153 -15.34 5.96 9.28
C GLY A 153 -15.50 4.92 10.39
N LYS A 154 -15.38 3.62 10.09
CA LYS A 154 -15.48 2.55 11.10
C LYS A 154 -14.13 2.14 11.64
N THR A 155 -14.13 1.72 12.90
CA THR A 155 -13.00 1.02 13.53
C THR A 155 -12.85 -0.39 12.92
N LEU A 156 -11.68 -0.98 13.09
CA LEU A 156 -11.44 -2.34 12.61
C LEU A 156 -12.34 -3.37 13.32
N GLY A 157 -12.66 -3.15 14.59
CA GLY A 157 -13.62 -3.99 15.33
C GLY A 157 -15.03 -3.92 14.76
N GLU A 158 -15.50 -2.73 14.38
CA GLU A 158 -16.81 -2.55 13.73
C GLU A 158 -16.84 -3.19 12.33
N ILE A 159 -15.75 -3.07 11.55
CA ILE A 159 -15.62 -3.75 10.25
C ILE A 159 -15.67 -5.27 10.45
N CYS A 160 -14.97 -5.80 11.45
CA CYS A 160 -15.00 -7.22 11.79
C CYS A 160 -16.43 -7.69 12.13
N ALA A 161 -17.15 -6.95 12.97
CA ALA A 161 -18.51 -7.27 13.33
C ALA A 161 -19.45 -7.30 12.10
N GLN A 162 -19.32 -6.30 11.19
CA GLN A 162 -20.10 -6.28 9.95
C GLN A 162 -19.78 -7.46 9.03
N ILE A 163 -18.50 -7.80 8.87
CA ILE A 163 -18.07 -8.94 8.02
C ILE A 163 -18.69 -10.25 8.51
N LYS A 164 -18.84 -10.41 9.82
CA LYS A 164 -19.45 -11.60 10.45
C LYS A 164 -20.97 -11.62 10.39
N ASP A 165 -21.62 -10.49 10.21
CA ASP A 165 -23.07 -10.40 10.22
C ASP A 165 -23.67 -10.72 8.83
N PRO A 166 -24.36 -11.85 8.66
CA PRO A 166 -24.98 -12.21 7.37
C PRO A 166 -25.99 -11.17 6.86
N LYS A 167 -26.60 -10.39 7.74
CA LYS A 167 -27.52 -9.31 7.33
C LYS A 167 -26.77 -8.14 6.67
N SER A 168 -25.52 -7.94 7.05
CA SER A 168 -24.68 -6.87 6.52
C SER A 168 -23.83 -7.33 5.32
N ASN A 169 -23.31 -8.57 5.36
CA ASN A 169 -22.32 -9.07 4.41
C ASN A 169 -22.90 -9.73 3.14
N GLY A 170 -24.21 -9.60 2.91
CA GLY A 170 -24.89 -10.20 1.76
C GLY A 170 -25.17 -11.68 1.92
N GLY A 171 -25.35 -12.16 3.15
CA GLY A 171 -25.71 -13.54 3.48
C GLY A 171 -24.56 -14.55 3.49
N ARG A 172 -23.31 -14.08 3.50
CA ARG A 172 -22.12 -14.95 3.47
C ARG A 172 -21.88 -15.63 4.81
N SER A 173 -21.59 -16.92 4.77
CA SER A 173 -21.00 -17.65 5.89
C SER A 173 -19.53 -17.26 6.12
N LEU A 174 -18.93 -17.73 7.21
CA LEU A 174 -17.50 -17.53 7.45
C LEU A 174 -16.63 -18.22 6.39
N GLU A 175 -17.06 -19.38 5.90
CA GLU A 175 -16.40 -20.13 4.84
C GLU A 175 -16.48 -19.38 3.49
N ASP A 176 -17.64 -18.77 3.19
CA ASP A 176 -17.80 -17.93 2.00
C ASP A 176 -16.89 -16.70 2.05
N LEU A 177 -16.61 -16.16 3.24
CA LEU A 177 -15.66 -15.04 3.39
C LEU A 177 -14.23 -15.46 3.06
N VAL A 178 -13.82 -16.70 3.40
CA VAL A 178 -12.50 -17.23 3.00
C VAL A 178 -12.39 -17.24 1.48
N GLN A 179 -13.42 -17.74 0.78
CA GLN A 179 -13.44 -17.76 -0.68
C GLN A 179 -13.50 -16.34 -1.26
N HIS A 180 -14.37 -15.48 -0.70
CA HIS A 180 -14.54 -14.12 -1.18
C HIS A 180 -13.24 -13.30 -1.10
N ILE A 181 -12.49 -13.38 -0.01
CA ILE A 181 -11.23 -12.65 0.13
C ILE A 181 -10.10 -13.36 -0.59
N GLY A 182 -10.02 -14.69 -0.50
CA GLY A 182 -8.87 -15.46 -0.99
C GLY A 182 -8.87 -15.74 -2.49
N THR A 183 -10.04 -15.76 -3.15
CA THR A 183 -10.12 -16.24 -4.55
C THR A 183 -11.06 -15.46 -5.46
N ASP A 184 -11.95 -14.60 -4.94
CA ASP A 184 -12.85 -13.80 -5.77
C ASP A 184 -12.08 -12.88 -6.72
N ALA A 185 -12.45 -12.89 -8.01
CA ALA A 185 -11.73 -12.15 -9.04
C ALA A 185 -11.86 -10.62 -8.90
N LEU A 186 -13.00 -10.11 -8.43
CA LEU A 186 -13.19 -8.68 -8.20
C LEU A 186 -12.35 -8.23 -7.00
N VAL A 187 -12.34 -8.99 -5.91
CA VAL A 187 -11.50 -8.72 -4.74
C VAL A 187 -10.02 -8.82 -5.12
N GLY A 188 -9.64 -9.81 -5.94
CA GLY A 188 -8.29 -10.02 -6.46
C GLY A 188 -7.73 -8.85 -7.25
N TRP A 189 -8.60 -8.03 -7.85
CA TRP A 189 -8.17 -6.78 -8.48
C TRP A 189 -7.40 -5.87 -7.53
N ALA A 190 -7.65 -5.95 -6.23
CA ALA A 190 -6.93 -5.15 -5.24
C ALA A 190 -5.41 -5.36 -5.25
N TRP A 191 -4.94 -6.54 -5.67
CA TRP A 191 -3.52 -6.88 -5.80
C TRP A 191 -2.97 -6.76 -7.22
N ALA A 192 -3.85 -6.58 -8.22
CA ALA A 192 -3.49 -6.34 -9.62
C ALA A 192 -4.20 -5.10 -10.18
N PRO A 193 -4.09 -3.93 -9.52
CA PRO A 193 -4.90 -2.75 -9.83
C PRO A 193 -4.49 -2.03 -11.11
N GLY A 194 -3.42 -2.48 -11.78
CA GLY A 194 -2.87 -1.84 -12.98
C GLY A 194 -1.92 -0.68 -12.67
N SER A 195 -1.33 -0.14 -13.72
CA SER A 195 -0.28 0.87 -13.64
C SER A 195 -0.68 2.13 -12.87
N GLY A 196 0.24 2.62 -12.05
CA GLY A 196 0.09 3.86 -11.30
C GLY A 196 -0.88 3.77 -10.11
N ARG A 197 -1.19 2.56 -9.64
CA ARG A 197 -1.94 2.31 -8.41
C ARG A 197 -1.15 1.39 -7.51
N GLN A 198 -1.05 1.75 -6.23
CA GLN A 198 -0.42 0.86 -5.24
C GLN A 198 -1.32 -0.35 -5.01
N PRO A 199 -0.83 -1.59 -5.11
CA PRO A 199 -1.60 -2.77 -4.74
C PRO A 199 -1.87 -2.81 -3.24
N ALA A 200 -2.83 -3.62 -2.83
CA ALA A 200 -3.03 -3.98 -1.43
C ALA A 200 -1.80 -4.73 -0.88
N PRO A 201 -1.57 -4.71 0.45
CA PRO A 201 -0.45 -5.41 1.07
C PRO A 201 -0.48 -6.94 0.84
N GLY A 202 0.69 -7.53 0.67
CA GLY A 202 0.87 -8.97 0.46
C GLY A 202 0.28 -9.46 -0.87
N THR A 203 -0.31 -10.64 -0.84
CA THR A 203 -1.03 -11.23 -1.97
C THR A 203 -2.46 -11.59 -1.56
N GLN A 204 -3.34 -11.79 -2.53
CA GLN A 204 -4.70 -12.29 -2.27
C GLN A 204 -4.67 -13.62 -1.52
N LYS A 205 -3.74 -14.50 -1.86
CA LYS A 205 -3.54 -15.79 -1.19
C LYS A 205 -3.17 -15.61 0.29
N ASP A 206 -2.28 -14.68 0.61
CA ASP A 206 -1.88 -14.40 2.00
C ASP A 206 -3.07 -13.85 2.80
N ALA A 207 -3.84 -12.93 2.22
CA ALA A 207 -5.06 -12.41 2.84
C ALA A 207 -6.09 -13.53 3.07
N GLY A 208 -6.29 -14.41 2.10
CA GLY A 208 -7.15 -15.60 2.23
C GLY A 208 -6.69 -16.52 3.36
N ALA A 209 -5.38 -16.77 3.48
CA ALA A 209 -4.83 -17.59 4.56
C ALA A 209 -5.03 -16.97 5.95
N LEU A 210 -4.93 -15.63 6.06
CA LEU A 210 -5.24 -14.91 7.30
C LEU A 210 -6.71 -15.04 7.68
N VAL A 211 -7.64 -14.88 6.71
CA VAL A 211 -9.09 -15.07 6.95
C VAL A 211 -9.37 -16.50 7.37
N GLU A 212 -8.81 -17.48 6.69
CA GLU A 212 -9.01 -18.89 7.03
C GLU A 212 -8.53 -19.20 8.47
N ALA A 213 -7.34 -18.71 8.85
CA ALA A 213 -6.81 -18.87 10.19
C ALA A 213 -7.67 -18.15 11.25
N TRP A 214 -8.16 -16.96 10.94
CA TRP A 214 -9.08 -16.19 11.78
C TRP A 214 -10.39 -16.95 12.00
N VAL A 215 -10.99 -17.50 10.96
CA VAL A 215 -12.22 -18.33 11.05
C VAL A 215 -11.95 -19.57 11.90
N LYS A 216 -10.86 -20.31 11.65
CA LYS A 216 -10.48 -21.51 12.40
C LYS A 216 -10.22 -21.24 13.90
N THR A 217 -9.87 -20.02 14.26
CA THR A 217 -9.63 -19.59 15.64
C THR A 217 -10.84 -18.91 16.30
N GLY A 218 -12.05 -19.06 15.72
CA GLY A 218 -13.31 -18.60 16.31
C GLY A 218 -13.74 -17.21 15.89
N ALA A 219 -13.07 -16.60 14.91
CA ALA A 219 -13.44 -15.32 14.31
C ALA A 219 -13.64 -14.19 15.32
N ALA A 220 -12.78 -14.08 16.36
CA ALA A 220 -12.84 -13.00 17.33
C ALA A 220 -12.42 -11.66 16.71
N CYS A 221 -13.10 -10.58 17.10
CA CYS A 221 -12.83 -9.24 16.60
C CYS A 221 -11.87 -8.47 17.53
N PRO A 222 -10.98 -7.64 16.98
CA PRO A 222 -10.23 -6.68 17.79
C PRO A 222 -11.18 -5.66 18.42
N LYS A 223 -10.76 -5.08 19.57
CA LYS A 223 -11.51 -4.04 20.27
C LYS A 223 -11.38 -2.69 19.57
#